data_c499acca6fabfc8eecc92a8cd4cccb98
#
_entry.id   c499acca6fabfc8eecc92a8cd4cccb98
#
_cell.length_a   1.000
_cell.length_b   1.000
_cell.length_c   1.000
_cell.angle_alpha   90.00
_cell.angle_beta   90.00
_cell.angle_gamma   90.00
#
_symmetry.space_group_name_H-M   'P 1'
#
loop_
_entity.id
_entity.type
_entity.pdbx_description
1 polymer ?
#
loop_
_entity_poly.entity_id
_entity_poly.type
_entity_poly.pdbx_seq_one_letter_code
_entity_poly.pdbx_strand_id
1 'polypeptide(L)'
;TQEVFDAVYHVGCKWMCLVTGTTQEPKWNATDWAMIEGNSELSLVFSSNNGYNFFAGKVDAEFTPIVYWGYNDISEDVLPGDWSWTRDSGQVTEDNAWSVAHANNGRILHLTNEDMPSNWGATRKVKFTCTAYLRDGAGLQVDDIQNYINV
;
A
#
# COMPACT_ATOMS: atom_id res chain seq x y z
N THR A 1 10.02 -15.27 37.00
CA THR A 1 11.03 -15.07 35.94
C THR A 1 10.51 -14.04 34.95
N GLN A 2 11.16 -12.91 34.88
CA GLN A 2 10.87 -11.89 33.89
C GLN A 2 11.40 -12.41 32.55
N GLU A 3 10.51 -12.66 31.60
CA GLU A 3 10.95 -12.97 30.25
C GLU A 3 11.55 -11.70 29.65
N VAL A 4 12.83 -11.74 29.35
CA VAL A 4 13.54 -10.66 28.67
C VAL A 4 13.42 -10.92 27.19
N PHE A 5 12.59 -10.13 26.52
CA PHE A 5 12.51 -10.15 25.06
C PHE A 5 13.63 -9.27 24.49
N ASP A 6 14.41 -9.83 23.59
CA ASP A 6 15.43 -9.06 22.90
C ASP A 6 14.77 -8.06 21.94
N ALA A 7 15.18 -6.81 22.05
CA ALA A 7 14.75 -5.75 21.13
C ALA A 7 15.93 -5.32 20.27
N VAL A 8 15.67 -5.15 18.97
CA VAL A 8 16.67 -4.73 17.99
C VAL A 8 16.17 -3.57 17.16
N TYR A 9 17.09 -2.73 16.70
CA TYR A 9 16.80 -1.70 15.68
C TYR A 9 17.11 -2.27 14.31
N HIS A 10 16.17 -2.15 13.40
CA HIS A 10 16.32 -2.59 12.02
C HIS A 10 15.47 -1.70 11.09
N VAL A 11 16.11 -1.11 10.09
CA VAL A 11 15.54 -0.19 9.09
C VAL A 11 14.64 0.88 9.73
N GLY A 12 15.20 1.64 10.68
CA GLY A 12 14.51 2.76 11.33
C GLY A 12 13.43 2.37 12.35
N CYS A 13 13.18 1.09 12.54
CA CYS A 13 12.19 0.57 13.49
C CYS A 13 12.86 -0.21 14.62
N LYS A 14 12.20 -0.23 15.77
CA LYS A 14 12.58 -1.08 16.89
C LYS A 14 11.64 -2.27 16.97
N TRP A 15 12.21 -3.46 16.99
CA TRP A 15 11.50 -4.73 16.98
C TRP A 15 11.74 -5.51 18.25
N MET A 16 10.71 -6.19 18.72
CA MET A 16 10.77 -7.13 19.82
C MET A 16 10.68 -8.56 19.27
N CYS A 17 11.63 -9.41 19.68
CA CYS A 17 11.60 -10.82 19.34
C CYS A 17 10.48 -11.53 20.10
N LEU A 18 9.63 -12.25 19.39
CA LEU A 18 8.52 -13.03 19.94
C LEU A 18 8.88 -14.49 20.16
N VAL A 19 9.92 -14.99 19.48
CA VAL A 19 10.30 -16.40 19.46
C VAL A 19 11.78 -16.54 19.79
N THR A 20 12.08 -17.21 20.90
CA THR A 20 13.46 -17.48 21.33
C THR A 20 14.21 -18.30 20.29
N GLY A 21 15.39 -17.84 19.92
CA GLY A 21 16.27 -18.53 18.97
C GLY A 21 15.83 -18.41 17.50
N THR A 22 15.01 -17.41 17.18
CA THR A 22 14.63 -17.15 15.79
C THR A 22 15.85 -16.90 14.89
N THR A 23 15.76 -17.35 13.66
CA THR A 23 16.70 -17.03 12.58
C THR A 23 16.09 -16.07 11.56
N GLN A 24 14.84 -15.65 11.77
CA GLN A 24 14.20 -14.64 10.91
C GLN A 24 14.79 -13.27 11.20
N GLU A 25 14.99 -12.49 10.14
CA GLU A 25 15.28 -11.07 10.30
C GLU A 25 14.00 -10.31 10.63
N PRO A 26 14.08 -9.20 11.38
CA PRO A 26 12.93 -8.34 11.60
C PRO A 26 12.41 -7.78 10.27
N LYS A 27 11.16 -8.05 9.98
CA LYS A 27 10.46 -7.53 8.79
C LYS A 27 8.95 -7.53 8.97
N TRP A 28 8.27 -6.86 8.06
CA TRP A 28 6.81 -6.86 7.99
C TRP A 28 6.29 -8.29 7.74
N ASN A 29 5.18 -8.64 8.40
CA ASN A 29 4.57 -9.97 8.37
C ASN A 29 5.48 -11.15 8.79
N ALA A 30 6.62 -10.90 9.39
CA ALA A 30 7.42 -11.96 10.00
C ALA A 30 6.80 -12.37 11.33
N THR A 31 6.50 -13.65 11.50
CA THR A 31 5.80 -14.18 12.68
C THR A 31 6.56 -14.02 13.98
N ASP A 32 7.87 -13.88 13.90
CA ASP A 32 8.76 -13.90 15.06
C ASP A 32 9.08 -12.51 15.62
N TRP A 33 8.56 -11.45 15.00
CA TRP A 33 8.88 -10.07 15.35
C TRP A 33 7.66 -9.17 15.49
N ALA A 34 7.56 -8.46 16.60
CA ALA A 34 6.61 -7.38 16.81
C ALA A 34 7.31 -6.02 16.74
N MET A 35 6.69 -5.04 16.10
CA MET A 35 7.22 -3.69 16.08
C MET A 35 6.76 -2.93 17.32
N ILE A 36 7.70 -2.37 18.08
CA ILE A 36 7.41 -1.62 19.31
C ILE A 36 7.68 -0.13 19.18
N GLU A 37 8.47 0.28 18.20
CA GLU A 37 8.72 1.69 17.90
C GLU A 37 9.06 1.79 16.42
N GLY A 38 8.37 2.65 15.68
CA GLY A 38 8.57 2.81 14.25
C GLY A 38 8.90 4.23 13.87
N ASN A 39 9.88 4.36 13.00
CA ASN A 39 10.06 5.47 12.10
C ASN A 39 10.45 4.83 10.76
N SER A 40 9.45 4.24 10.13
CA SER A 40 9.67 3.45 8.92
C SER A 40 10.13 4.32 7.77
N GLU A 41 11.23 3.98 7.15
CA GLU A 41 11.67 4.57 5.89
C GLU A 41 10.88 3.96 4.72
N LEU A 42 9.57 4.16 4.75
CA LEU A 42 8.66 3.64 3.75
C LEU A 42 8.48 4.62 2.60
N SER A 43 8.44 4.07 1.40
CA SER A 43 8.00 4.81 0.21
C SER A 43 7.13 3.93 -0.67
N LEU A 44 6.20 4.54 -1.39
CA LEU A 44 5.34 3.89 -2.35
C LEU A 44 5.47 4.59 -3.69
N VAL A 45 5.81 3.83 -4.72
CA VAL A 45 5.91 4.30 -6.10
C VAL A 45 5.04 3.44 -7.00
N PHE A 46 4.80 3.90 -8.23
CA PHE A 46 3.97 3.18 -9.19
C PHE A 46 4.75 2.83 -10.44
N SER A 47 4.47 1.64 -10.95
CA SER A 47 4.79 1.24 -12.31
C SER A 47 3.51 1.20 -13.13
N SER A 48 3.55 1.68 -14.38
CA SER A 48 2.44 1.60 -15.32
C SER A 48 2.89 0.95 -16.62
N ASN A 49 2.06 0.06 -17.15
CA ASN A 49 2.33 -0.58 -18.44
C ASN A 49 1.99 0.31 -19.65
N ASN A 50 1.20 1.38 -19.43
CA ASN A 50 0.73 2.26 -20.50
C ASN A 50 0.72 3.75 -20.14
N GLY A 51 1.60 4.16 -19.22
CA GLY A 51 1.75 5.57 -18.80
C GLY A 51 0.60 6.08 -17.93
N TYR A 52 0.44 7.40 -17.91
CA TYR A 52 -0.47 8.11 -16.99
C TYR A 52 -1.40 9.09 -17.69
N ASN A 53 -1.25 9.30 -18.99
CA ASN A 53 -2.05 10.27 -19.75
C ASN A 53 -2.83 9.53 -20.83
N PHE A 54 -4.13 9.71 -20.83
CA PHE A 54 -5.05 9.05 -21.76
C PHE A 54 -5.96 10.06 -22.45
N PHE A 55 -6.33 9.73 -23.67
CA PHE A 55 -7.42 10.42 -24.34
C PHE A 55 -8.77 9.91 -23.83
N ALA A 56 -9.78 10.77 -23.85
CA ALA A 56 -11.13 10.38 -23.46
C ALA A 56 -11.60 9.14 -24.27
N GLY A 57 -12.15 8.18 -23.55
CA GLY A 57 -12.61 6.92 -24.10
C GLY A 57 -11.52 5.90 -24.46
N LYS A 58 -10.26 6.12 -24.02
CA LYS A 58 -9.12 5.22 -24.29
C LYS A 58 -8.28 4.96 -23.05
N VAL A 59 -8.89 4.92 -21.89
CA VAL A 59 -8.20 4.55 -20.66
C VAL A 59 -8.07 3.05 -20.61
N ASP A 60 -6.81 2.58 -20.58
CA ASP A 60 -6.48 1.18 -20.42
C ASP A 60 -5.04 1.08 -19.90
N ALA A 61 -4.86 0.87 -18.61
CA ALA A 61 -3.55 0.70 -18.00
C ALA A 61 -3.61 -0.12 -16.72
N GLU A 62 -2.56 -0.86 -16.46
CA GLU A 62 -2.32 -1.48 -15.17
C GLU A 62 -1.33 -0.65 -14.37
N PHE A 63 -1.71 -0.29 -13.16
CA PHE A 63 -0.84 0.36 -12.19
C PHE A 63 -0.45 -0.64 -11.12
N THR A 64 0.85 -0.83 -10.96
CA THR A 64 1.42 -1.70 -9.94
C THR A 64 2.12 -0.85 -8.90
N PRO A 65 1.59 -0.73 -7.68
CA PRO A 65 2.28 -0.07 -6.59
C PRO A 65 3.42 -0.93 -6.06
N ILE A 66 4.52 -0.29 -5.71
CA ILE A 66 5.72 -0.91 -5.16
C ILE A 66 6.04 -0.20 -3.86
N VAL A 67 6.11 -0.95 -2.77
CA VAL A 67 6.49 -0.43 -1.45
C VAL A 67 7.95 -0.77 -1.20
N TYR A 68 8.73 0.27 -0.88
CA TYR A 68 10.10 0.12 -0.42
C TYR A 68 10.20 0.43 1.07
N TRP A 69 10.94 -0.38 1.77
CA TRP A 69 11.38 -0.14 3.14
C TRP A 69 12.90 0.05 3.13
N GLY A 70 13.31 1.33 3.23
CA GLY A 70 14.66 1.72 2.85
C GLY A 70 14.88 1.43 1.35
N TYR A 71 15.82 0.57 1.03
CA TYR A 71 16.13 0.15 -0.34
C TYR A 71 15.52 -1.19 -0.74
N ASN A 72 14.77 -1.84 0.17
CA ASN A 72 14.22 -3.16 -0.07
C ASN A 72 12.78 -3.06 -0.58
N ASP A 73 12.48 -3.72 -1.69
CA ASP A 73 11.11 -3.93 -2.16
C ASP A 73 10.43 -4.96 -1.24
N ILE A 74 9.43 -4.50 -0.48
CA ILE A 74 8.66 -5.32 0.44
C ILE A 74 7.21 -5.53 -0.04
N SER A 75 6.93 -5.27 -1.29
CA SER A 75 5.56 -5.34 -1.81
C SER A 75 4.91 -6.72 -1.62
N GLU A 76 5.70 -7.78 -1.71
CA GLU A 76 5.22 -9.15 -1.51
C GLU A 76 4.95 -9.49 -0.03
N ASP A 77 5.46 -8.68 0.91
CA ASP A 77 5.19 -8.82 2.34
C ASP A 77 3.86 -8.17 2.74
N VAL A 78 3.25 -7.36 1.88
CA VAL A 78 1.92 -6.79 2.08
C VAL A 78 0.87 -7.82 1.67
N LEU A 79 -0.06 -8.15 2.57
CA LEU A 79 -1.12 -9.11 2.29
C LEU A 79 -2.07 -8.57 1.19
N PRO A 80 -2.65 -9.45 0.37
CA PRO A 80 -3.58 -9.03 -0.68
C PRO A 80 -4.74 -8.15 -0.18
N GLY A 81 -5.28 -8.45 0.99
CA GLY A 81 -6.36 -7.67 1.60
C GLY A 81 -5.91 -6.37 2.29
N ASP A 82 -4.61 -6.07 2.31
CA ASP A 82 -4.06 -4.86 2.91
C ASP A 82 -3.70 -3.79 1.89
N TRP A 83 -4.07 -3.98 0.63
CA TRP A 83 -4.02 -2.98 -0.43
C TRP A 83 -5.39 -2.35 -0.63
N SER A 84 -5.46 -1.04 -0.66
CA SER A 84 -6.70 -0.30 -0.91
C SER A 84 -6.47 0.83 -1.90
N TRP A 85 -7.46 1.01 -2.79
CA TRP A 85 -7.49 2.11 -3.73
C TRP A 85 -8.68 3.01 -3.46
N THR A 86 -8.49 4.31 -3.56
CA THR A 86 -9.57 5.31 -3.50
C THR A 86 -9.50 6.24 -4.70
N ARG A 87 -10.66 6.76 -5.11
CA ARG A 87 -10.80 7.72 -6.19
C ARG A 87 -11.28 9.06 -5.65
N ASP A 88 -10.72 10.13 -6.16
CA ASP A 88 -11.19 11.51 -5.94
C ASP A 88 -11.23 12.25 -7.28
N SER A 89 -12.45 12.51 -7.74
CA SER A 89 -12.74 13.26 -8.96
C SER A 89 -13.58 14.51 -8.67
N GLY A 90 -13.95 14.73 -7.41
CA GLY A 90 -14.90 15.73 -6.98
C GLY A 90 -16.36 15.28 -7.08
N GLN A 91 -16.63 14.07 -7.59
CA GLN A 91 -17.96 13.44 -7.62
C GLN A 91 -18.14 12.53 -6.40
N VAL A 92 -18.40 13.12 -5.25
CA VAL A 92 -18.31 12.44 -3.93
C VAL A 92 -19.07 11.11 -3.89
N THR A 93 -20.30 11.06 -4.43
CA THR A 93 -21.11 9.84 -4.40
C THR A 93 -20.52 8.73 -5.28
N GLU A 94 -20.10 9.07 -6.50
CA GLU A 94 -19.47 8.12 -7.42
C GLU A 94 -18.11 7.66 -6.90
N ASP A 95 -17.33 8.58 -6.33
CA ASP A 95 -16.01 8.30 -5.77
C ASP A 95 -16.08 7.38 -4.56
N ASN A 96 -17.05 7.60 -3.68
CA ASN A 96 -17.28 6.72 -2.53
C ASN A 96 -17.68 5.31 -2.96
N ALA A 97 -18.58 5.18 -3.95
CA ALA A 97 -19.00 3.88 -4.45
C ALA A 97 -17.81 3.12 -5.09
N TRP A 98 -17.01 3.82 -5.90
CA TRP A 98 -15.81 3.26 -6.51
C TRP A 98 -14.79 2.82 -5.46
N SER A 99 -14.53 3.66 -4.46
CA SER A 99 -13.57 3.39 -3.39
C SER A 99 -13.97 2.20 -2.52
N VAL A 100 -15.26 2.05 -2.22
CA VAL A 100 -15.77 0.87 -1.49
C VAL A 100 -15.54 -0.41 -2.29
N ALA A 101 -15.76 -0.38 -3.60
CA ALA A 101 -15.55 -1.55 -4.48
C ALA A 101 -14.06 -1.94 -4.61
N HIS A 102 -13.14 -1.00 -4.39
CA HIS A 102 -11.70 -1.21 -4.53
C HIS A 102 -10.95 -1.21 -3.18
N ALA A 103 -11.67 -1.14 -2.08
CA ALA A 103 -11.10 -1.30 -0.75
C ALA A 103 -10.71 -2.76 -0.49
N ASN A 104 -9.49 -2.99 0.01
CA ASN A 104 -8.98 -4.31 0.38
C ASN A 104 -9.07 -5.36 -0.75
N ASN A 105 -9.00 -4.92 -1.99
CA ASN A 105 -9.28 -5.72 -3.18
C ASN A 105 -8.04 -6.00 -4.05
N GLY A 106 -6.88 -6.01 -3.45
CA GLY A 106 -5.64 -6.37 -4.12
C GLY A 106 -4.76 -5.19 -4.53
N ARG A 107 -3.56 -5.53 -4.95
CA ARG A 107 -2.46 -4.60 -5.22
C ARG A 107 -2.61 -3.86 -6.54
N ILE A 108 -2.80 -4.61 -7.62
CA ILE A 108 -2.76 -4.07 -8.99
C ILE A 108 -4.11 -3.43 -9.34
N LEU A 109 -4.07 -2.21 -9.82
CA LEU A 109 -5.24 -1.53 -10.37
C LEU A 109 -5.21 -1.58 -11.90
N HIS A 110 -6.17 -2.29 -12.48
CA HIS A 110 -6.46 -2.20 -13.91
C HIS A 110 -7.48 -1.08 -14.14
N LEU A 111 -7.02 0.02 -14.67
CA LEU A 111 -7.82 1.21 -14.90
C LEU A 111 -8.36 1.23 -16.32
N THR A 112 -9.68 1.37 -16.45
CA THR A 112 -10.39 1.43 -17.72
C THR A 112 -11.28 2.68 -17.80
N ASN A 113 -11.97 2.87 -18.92
CA ASN A 113 -12.93 3.98 -19.05
C ASN A 113 -14.06 3.91 -18.02
N GLU A 114 -14.42 2.72 -17.56
CA GLU A 114 -15.49 2.51 -16.58
C GLU A 114 -15.11 3.02 -15.17
N ASP A 115 -13.82 3.16 -14.91
CA ASP A 115 -13.31 3.70 -13.66
C ASP A 115 -13.31 5.22 -13.60
N MET A 116 -13.54 5.86 -14.75
CA MET A 116 -13.58 7.31 -14.83
C MET A 116 -14.95 7.84 -14.37
N PRO A 117 -14.97 9.03 -13.72
CA PRO A 117 -16.24 9.65 -13.34
C PRO A 117 -17.05 10.05 -14.57
N SER A 118 -18.37 10.14 -14.41
CA SER A 118 -19.30 10.49 -15.49
C SER A 118 -19.01 11.83 -16.18
N ASN A 119 -18.33 12.75 -15.48
CA ASN A 119 -17.95 14.06 -15.98
C ASN A 119 -16.46 14.17 -16.38
N TRP A 120 -15.77 13.04 -16.53
CA TRP A 120 -14.37 13.07 -16.92
C TRP A 120 -14.20 13.58 -18.36
N GLY A 121 -13.17 14.41 -18.54
CA GLY A 121 -12.85 15.01 -19.84
C GLY A 121 -11.42 15.57 -19.85
N ALA A 122 -11.00 16.11 -20.99
CA ALA A 122 -9.62 16.49 -21.27
C ALA A 122 -8.98 17.49 -20.27
N THR A 123 -9.79 18.21 -19.52
CA THR A 123 -9.32 19.24 -18.56
C THR A 123 -9.42 18.83 -17.10
N ARG A 124 -9.94 17.64 -16.82
CA ARG A 124 -10.12 17.17 -15.45
C ARG A 124 -9.16 16.03 -15.14
N LYS A 125 -8.46 16.17 -14.02
CA LYS A 125 -7.64 15.12 -13.46
C LYS A 125 -8.43 14.36 -12.39
N VAL A 126 -8.32 13.05 -12.43
CA VAL A 126 -8.84 12.15 -11.41
C VAL A 126 -7.68 11.62 -10.60
N LYS A 127 -7.79 11.72 -9.28
CA LYS A 127 -6.78 11.25 -8.35
C LYS A 127 -7.15 9.85 -7.87
N PHE A 128 -6.23 8.92 -8.05
CA PHE A 128 -6.31 7.56 -7.50
C PHE A 128 -5.23 7.39 -6.45
N THR A 129 -5.63 7.10 -5.22
CA THR A 129 -4.70 6.90 -4.10
C THR A 129 -4.64 5.43 -3.75
N CYS A 130 -3.43 4.88 -3.70
CA CYS A 130 -3.16 3.55 -3.19
C CYS A 130 -2.63 3.65 -1.76
N THR A 131 -3.17 2.83 -0.88
CA THR A 131 -2.69 2.66 0.49
C THR A 131 -2.30 1.21 0.70
N ALA A 132 -1.11 0.98 1.22
CA ALA A 132 -0.64 -0.31 1.69
C ALA A 132 -0.57 -0.30 3.22
N TYR A 133 -1.22 -1.26 3.85
CA TYR A 133 -1.19 -1.45 5.29
C TYR A 133 -0.16 -2.52 5.65
N LEU A 134 0.70 -2.20 6.61
CA LEU A 134 1.78 -3.08 7.01
C LEU A 134 1.48 -3.70 8.37
N ARG A 135 1.67 -5.01 8.45
CA ARG A 135 1.47 -5.80 9.67
C ARG A 135 2.79 -6.26 10.24
N ASP A 136 2.85 -6.38 11.56
CA ASP A 136 3.94 -7.07 12.25
C ASP A 136 3.60 -8.56 12.49
N GLY A 137 4.49 -9.27 13.17
CA GLY A 137 4.30 -10.70 13.47
C GLY A 137 3.15 -11.01 14.43
N ALA A 138 2.64 -10.02 15.15
CA ALA A 138 1.43 -10.15 15.96
C ALA A 138 0.14 -10.05 15.13
N GLY A 139 0.25 -9.77 13.83
CA GLY A 139 -0.88 -9.67 12.90
C GLY A 139 -1.64 -8.34 12.95
N LEU A 140 -1.10 -7.36 13.66
CA LEU A 140 -1.69 -6.02 13.78
C LEU A 140 -1.21 -5.12 12.64
N GLN A 141 -2.10 -4.29 12.11
CA GLN A 141 -1.70 -3.18 11.25
C GLN A 141 -1.00 -2.12 12.10
N VAL A 142 0.31 -1.98 11.93
CA VAL A 142 1.15 -1.11 12.77
C VAL A 142 1.68 0.09 12.02
N ASP A 143 1.59 0.08 10.69
CA ASP A 143 1.98 1.21 9.83
C ASP A 143 1.23 1.18 8.51
N ASP A 144 1.29 2.27 7.76
CA ASP A 144 0.77 2.37 6.41
C ASP A 144 1.63 3.30 5.56
N ILE A 145 1.48 3.19 4.26
CA ILE A 145 2.06 4.11 3.29
C ILE A 145 1.06 4.34 2.17
N GLN A 146 0.94 5.57 1.73
CA GLN A 146 0.09 5.90 0.59
C GLN A 146 0.80 6.82 -0.40
N ASN A 147 0.41 6.69 -1.64
CA ASN A 147 0.76 7.62 -2.71
C ASN A 147 -0.35 7.63 -3.76
N TYR A 148 -0.32 8.58 -4.66
CA TYR A 148 -1.38 8.76 -5.63
C TYR A 148 -0.85 8.98 -7.04
N ILE A 149 -1.73 8.71 -8.00
CA ILE A 149 -1.57 9.04 -9.42
C ILE A 149 -2.70 9.96 -9.85
N ASN A 150 -2.42 10.83 -10.81
CA ASN A 150 -3.42 11.66 -11.48
C ASN A 150 -3.57 11.21 -12.95
N VAL A 151 -4.78 10.99 -13.35
CA VAL A 151 -5.13 10.53 -14.71
C VAL A 151 -6.03 11.53 -15.41
#